data_9d0030d0c6aea49d0c9bcf8a8b86291a
#
_entry.id   9d0030d0c6aea49d0c9bcf8a8b86291a
#
_cell.length_a   1.000
_cell.length_b   1.000
_cell.length_c   1.000
_cell.angle_alpha   90.00
_cell.angle_beta   90.00
_cell.angle_gamma   90.00
#
_symmetry.space_group_name_H-M   'P 1'
#
loop_
_entity.id
_entity.type
_entity.pdbx_description
1 polymer ?
#
loop_
_entity_poly.entity_id
_entity_poly.type
_entity_poly.pdbx_seq_one_letter_code
_entity_poly.pdbx_strand_id
1 'polypeptide(L)'
;MRKYAIAAAALTFSTMALISTLPAISADAPSVVRTVLMQQDAPGGNTMSMVQVTIPVGGREGRHTHPGPLIVHVISGAFSLDYEGKPNITYKAGDTFYVEANHVHEGINRGTEPAVGIAAFVTPKGEALTKQQ
;
A
#
# COMPACT_ATOMS: atom_id res chain seq x y z
N MET A 1 -81.99 -25.68 24.68
CA MET A 1 -80.66 -26.18 24.27
C MET A 1 -79.75 -24.99 23.99
N ARG A 2 -78.78 -24.67 24.87
CA ARG A 2 -77.82 -23.55 24.70
C ARG A 2 -76.53 -24.12 24.09
N LYS A 3 -76.18 -23.62 22.91
CA LYS A 3 -74.95 -23.96 22.24
C LYS A 3 -73.86 -22.98 22.71
N TYR A 4 -72.83 -23.45 23.38
CA TYR A 4 -71.65 -22.66 23.74
C TYR A 4 -70.62 -22.72 22.59
N ALA A 5 -70.34 -21.56 22.00
CA ALA A 5 -69.24 -21.42 21.04
C ALA A 5 -67.95 -21.16 21.80
N ILE A 6 -66.94 -22.01 21.61
CA ILE A 6 -65.56 -21.84 22.16
C ILE A 6 -64.77 -21.08 21.12
N ALA A 7 -64.37 -19.85 21.46
CA ALA A 7 -63.45 -19.07 20.64
C ALA A 7 -61.99 -19.47 20.98
N ALA A 8 -61.32 -20.05 20.02
CA ALA A 8 -59.89 -20.33 20.14
C ALA A 8 -59.10 -19.08 19.78
N ALA A 9 -58.36 -18.49 20.73
CA ALA A 9 -57.43 -17.39 20.49
C ALA A 9 -56.08 -17.98 20.06
N ALA A 10 -55.70 -17.71 18.82
CA ALA A 10 -54.35 -18.06 18.31
C ALA A 10 -53.35 -16.99 18.74
N LEU A 11 -52.42 -17.35 19.63
CA LEU A 11 -51.26 -16.52 19.96
C LEU A 11 -50.20 -16.68 18.86
N THR A 12 -49.97 -15.65 18.06
CA THR A 12 -48.84 -15.59 17.13
C THR A 12 -47.62 -15.07 17.88
N PHE A 13 -46.65 -15.97 18.12
CA PHE A 13 -45.31 -15.59 18.58
C PHE A 13 -44.51 -15.02 17.42
N SER A 14 -44.32 -13.69 17.41
CA SER A 14 -43.41 -13.03 16.46
C SER A 14 -41.97 -13.13 17.00
N THR A 15 -41.15 -14.01 16.43
CA THR A 15 -39.73 -14.12 16.77
C THR A 15 -38.97 -13.01 16.06
N MET A 16 -38.64 -11.96 16.79
CA MET A 16 -37.80 -10.88 16.33
C MET A 16 -36.32 -11.35 16.34
N ALA A 17 -35.77 -11.70 15.17
CA ALA A 17 -34.36 -12.05 15.04
C ALA A 17 -33.49 -10.80 15.24
N LEU A 18 -32.77 -10.73 16.35
CA LEU A 18 -31.72 -9.73 16.54
C LEU A 18 -30.54 -10.06 15.58
N ILE A 19 -30.43 -9.32 14.49
CA ILE A 19 -29.26 -9.36 13.64
C ILE A 19 -28.20 -8.52 14.34
N SER A 20 -27.28 -9.18 15.06
CA SER A 20 -26.09 -8.55 15.60
C SER A 20 -25.12 -8.25 14.44
N THR A 21 -25.05 -6.99 14.01
CA THR A 21 -24.00 -6.51 13.11
C THR A 21 -22.70 -6.43 13.88
N LEU A 22 -21.82 -7.41 13.68
CA LEU A 22 -20.44 -7.31 14.15
C LEU A 22 -19.76 -6.14 13.43
N PRO A 23 -19.03 -5.28 14.16
CA PRO A 23 -18.24 -4.25 13.50
C PRO A 23 -17.21 -4.94 12.58
N ALA A 24 -17.18 -4.53 11.31
CA ALA A 24 -16.13 -4.95 10.39
C ALA A 24 -14.81 -4.43 10.94
N ILE A 25 -13.91 -5.33 11.36
CA ILE A 25 -12.52 -4.99 11.66
C ILE A 25 -11.92 -4.62 10.33
N SER A 26 -11.70 -3.31 10.10
CA SER A 26 -10.90 -2.84 8.98
C SER A 26 -9.48 -3.33 9.23
N ALA A 27 -9.04 -4.35 8.51
CA ALA A 27 -7.63 -4.72 8.53
C ALA A 27 -6.86 -3.55 7.91
N ASP A 28 -5.96 -2.94 8.67
CA ASP A 28 -5.06 -1.93 8.15
C ASP A 28 -4.32 -2.49 6.93
N ALA A 29 -4.18 -1.66 5.87
CA ALA A 29 -3.43 -2.06 4.70
C ALA A 29 -2.00 -2.45 5.12
N PRO A 30 -1.44 -3.55 4.56
CA PRO A 30 -0.12 -4.01 4.97
C PRO A 30 0.93 -2.93 4.74
N SER A 31 1.74 -2.66 5.77
CA SER A 31 2.72 -1.58 5.79
C SER A 31 3.92 -1.86 4.89
N VAL A 32 4.34 -0.85 4.14
CA VAL A 32 5.61 -0.88 3.38
C VAL A 32 6.78 -0.75 4.35
N VAL A 33 7.76 -1.64 4.20
CA VAL A 33 9.00 -1.62 5.01
C VAL A 33 10.13 -1.01 4.20
N ARG A 34 10.86 -0.07 4.80
CA ARG A 34 12.05 0.56 4.21
C ARG A 34 13.23 0.39 5.16
N THR A 35 14.31 -0.21 4.67
CA THR A 35 15.54 -0.43 5.43
C THR A 35 16.69 0.29 4.75
N VAL A 36 17.30 1.27 5.40
CA VAL A 36 18.50 1.92 4.92
C VAL A 36 19.67 0.94 5.01
N LEU A 37 20.23 0.58 3.87
CA LEU A 37 21.37 -0.34 3.78
C LEU A 37 22.70 0.41 3.86
N MET A 38 22.74 1.61 3.27
CA MET A 38 23.92 2.49 3.28
C MET A 38 23.47 3.93 3.06
N GLN A 39 24.19 4.85 3.68
CA GLN A 39 24.08 6.28 3.43
C GLN A 39 25.45 6.91 3.53
N GLN A 40 25.82 7.75 2.55
CA GLN A 40 27.12 8.39 2.46
C GLN A 40 26.99 9.78 1.85
N ASP A 41 27.76 10.73 2.36
CA ASP A 41 27.90 12.04 1.74
C ASP A 41 28.53 11.90 0.35
N ALA A 42 28.01 12.68 -0.61
CA ALA A 42 28.44 12.70 -1.99
C ALA A 42 28.82 14.13 -2.42
N PRO A 43 29.66 14.29 -3.48
CA PRO A 43 30.04 15.60 -4.00
C PRO A 43 28.80 16.48 -4.33
N GLY A 44 29.03 17.80 -4.30
CA GLY A 44 28.00 18.79 -4.67
C GLY A 44 26.91 19.01 -3.61
N GLY A 45 27.20 18.68 -2.34
CA GLY A 45 26.22 18.88 -1.26
C GLY A 45 25.08 17.85 -1.27
N ASN A 46 25.34 16.67 -1.79
CA ASN A 46 24.37 15.57 -1.88
C ASN A 46 24.65 14.48 -0.84
N THR A 47 23.66 13.61 -0.68
CA THR A 47 23.74 12.33 0.02
C THR A 47 23.35 11.21 -0.95
N MET A 48 24.15 10.16 -1.02
CA MET A 48 23.78 8.90 -1.66
C MET A 48 23.20 7.96 -0.62
N SER A 49 22.05 7.36 -0.92
CA SER A 49 21.40 6.41 -0.03
C SER A 49 21.00 5.16 -0.80
N MET A 50 21.23 4.00 -0.21
CA MET A 50 20.75 2.72 -0.70
C MET A 50 19.73 2.18 0.29
N VAL A 51 18.52 1.93 -0.18
CA VAL A 51 17.36 1.53 0.66
C VAL A 51 16.71 0.29 0.07
N GLN A 52 16.54 -0.74 0.88
CA GLN A 52 15.66 -1.84 0.53
C GLN A 52 14.22 -1.45 0.82
N VAL A 53 13.36 -1.60 -0.18
CA VAL A 53 11.92 -1.38 -0.09
C VAL A 53 11.21 -2.72 -0.24
N THR A 54 10.35 -3.04 0.70
CA THR A 54 9.48 -4.23 0.65
C THR A 54 8.04 -3.79 0.71
N ILE A 55 7.27 -4.09 -0.36
CA ILE A 55 5.84 -3.84 -0.43
C ILE A 55 5.14 -5.19 -0.29
N PRO A 56 4.42 -5.46 0.82
CA PRO A 56 3.68 -6.70 1.00
C PRO A 56 2.55 -6.82 -0.03
N VAL A 57 2.01 -8.02 -0.21
CA VAL A 57 0.88 -8.28 -1.14
C VAL A 57 -0.28 -7.32 -0.84
N GLY A 58 -0.78 -6.62 -1.86
CA GLY A 58 -1.83 -5.61 -1.74
C GLY A 58 -1.38 -4.29 -1.10
N GLY A 59 -0.10 -4.19 -0.69
CA GLY A 59 0.48 -2.97 -0.13
C GLY A 59 0.72 -1.90 -1.19
N ARG A 60 0.81 -0.64 -0.71
CA ARG A 60 1.09 0.52 -1.56
C ARG A 60 1.84 1.58 -0.77
N GLU A 61 2.70 2.34 -1.45
CA GLU A 61 3.53 3.35 -0.81
C GLU A 61 2.80 4.66 -0.48
N GLY A 62 1.66 4.92 -1.14
CA GLY A 62 1.03 6.23 -1.20
C GLY A 62 1.74 7.15 -2.21
N ARG A 63 1.01 8.11 -2.76
CA ARG A 63 1.57 9.08 -3.71
C ARG A 63 2.60 9.94 -3.01
N HIS A 64 3.80 10.03 -3.57
CA HIS A 64 4.91 10.75 -2.96
C HIS A 64 5.90 11.26 -4.01
N THR A 65 6.85 12.08 -3.55
CA THR A 65 7.99 12.56 -4.33
C THR A 65 9.29 12.33 -3.56
N HIS A 66 10.41 12.39 -4.27
CA HIS A 66 11.75 12.42 -3.70
C HIS A 66 12.47 13.70 -4.14
N PRO A 67 13.28 14.36 -3.30
CA PRO A 67 13.97 15.61 -3.65
C PRO A 67 15.10 15.41 -4.66
N GLY A 68 15.48 14.17 -4.94
CA GLY A 68 16.47 13.78 -5.94
C GLY A 68 16.06 12.56 -6.71
N PRO A 69 16.74 12.24 -7.82
CA PRO A 69 16.45 11.06 -8.62
C PRO A 69 16.80 9.76 -7.90
N LEU A 70 16.17 8.68 -8.33
CA LEU A 70 16.52 7.34 -7.87
C LEU A 70 16.45 6.31 -9.00
N ILE A 71 17.19 5.22 -8.80
CA ILE A 71 17.09 4.00 -9.58
C ILE A 71 16.61 2.89 -8.65
N VAL A 72 15.67 2.10 -9.09
CA VAL A 72 15.18 0.92 -8.35
C VAL A 72 15.48 -0.32 -9.17
N HIS A 73 16.17 -1.29 -8.55
CA HIS A 73 16.34 -2.64 -9.08
C HIS A 73 15.43 -3.61 -8.33
N VAL A 74 14.58 -4.34 -9.04
CA VAL A 74 13.62 -5.29 -8.46
C VAL A 74 14.33 -6.61 -8.18
N ILE A 75 14.33 -7.04 -6.92
CA ILE A 75 14.98 -8.29 -6.46
C ILE A 75 14.01 -9.46 -6.55
N SER A 76 12.76 -9.27 -6.10
CA SER A 76 11.72 -10.30 -6.14
C SER A 76 10.34 -9.67 -6.24
N GLY A 77 9.35 -10.46 -6.66
CA GLY A 77 7.99 -9.99 -6.87
C GLY A 77 7.88 -9.01 -8.03
N ALA A 78 6.94 -8.08 -7.94
CA ALA A 78 6.71 -7.07 -8.96
C ALA A 78 6.22 -5.74 -8.37
N PHE A 79 6.75 -4.63 -8.87
CA PHE A 79 6.30 -3.28 -8.58
C PHE A 79 5.44 -2.76 -9.73
N SER A 80 4.17 -2.44 -9.47
CA SER A 80 3.35 -1.64 -10.39
C SER A 80 3.60 -0.17 -10.07
N LEU A 81 4.25 0.54 -10.97
CA LEU A 81 4.57 1.96 -10.81
C LEU A 81 3.45 2.81 -11.41
N ASP A 82 2.73 3.52 -10.56
CA ASP A 82 1.85 4.61 -10.94
C ASP A 82 2.68 5.90 -10.95
N TYR A 83 2.88 6.47 -12.14
CA TYR A 83 3.74 7.61 -12.38
C TYR A 83 2.91 8.72 -13.02
N GLU A 84 2.78 9.86 -12.37
CA GLU A 84 1.91 10.93 -12.82
C GLU A 84 2.20 11.34 -14.27
N GLY A 85 1.13 11.39 -15.09
CA GLY A 85 1.23 11.73 -16.51
C GLY A 85 1.82 10.65 -17.42
N LYS A 86 2.10 9.44 -16.90
CA LYS A 86 2.62 8.31 -17.68
C LYS A 86 1.72 7.07 -17.51
N PRO A 87 1.72 6.14 -18.49
CA PRO A 87 1.05 4.86 -18.32
C PRO A 87 1.60 4.07 -17.12
N ASN A 88 0.73 3.31 -16.45
CA ASN A 88 1.14 2.40 -15.39
C ASN A 88 2.01 1.27 -15.96
N ILE A 89 3.17 1.02 -15.37
CA ILE A 89 4.10 -0.02 -15.80
C ILE A 89 4.38 -0.96 -14.63
N THR A 90 4.40 -2.27 -14.90
CA THR A 90 4.79 -3.28 -13.92
C THR A 90 6.20 -3.76 -14.19
N TYR A 91 7.09 -3.60 -13.21
CA TYR A 91 8.48 -4.05 -13.21
C TYR A 91 8.59 -5.32 -12.37
N LYS A 92 9.19 -6.37 -12.94
CA LYS A 92 9.36 -7.70 -12.32
C LYS A 92 10.79 -7.89 -11.82
N ALA A 93 11.03 -8.97 -11.08
CA ALA A 93 12.37 -9.36 -10.63
C ALA A 93 13.38 -9.33 -11.78
N GLY A 94 14.50 -8.64 -11.59
CA GLY A 94 15.54 -8.38 -12.59
C GLY A 94 15.37 -7.08 -13.37
N ASP A 95 14.18 -6.46 -13.38
CA ASP A 95 13.96 -5.17 -14.02
C ASP A 95 14.58 -4.02 -13.19
N THR A 96 14.89 -2.94 -13.88
CA THR A 96 15.37 -1.70 -13.27
C THR A 96 14.60 -0.53 -13.85
N PHE A 97 14.18 0.40 -13.00
CA PHE A 97 13.50 1.62 -13.41
C PHE A 97 14.08 2.87 -12.75
N TYR A 98 13.80 4.01 -13.34
CA TYR A 98 14.26 5.32 -12.91
C TYR A 98 13.07 6.17 -12.52
N VAL A 99 13.23 6.97 -11.48
CA VAL A 99 12.25 7.99 -11.05
C VAL A 99 12.94 9.33 -10.98
N GLU A 100 12.36 10.31 -11.65
CA GLU A 100 12.84 11.69 -11.67
C GLU A 100 12.64 12.39 -10.32
N ALA A 101 13.54 13.34 -10.01
CA ALA A 101 13.40 14.18 -8.84
C ALA A 101 12.06 14.94 -8.85
N ASN A 102 11.42 15.05 -7.70
CA ASN A 102 10.18 15.79 -7.48
C ASN A 102 8.98 15.36 -8.34
N HIS A 103 9.05 14.20 -8.97
CA HIS A 103 7.93 13.67 -9.76
C HIS A 103 7.03 12.79 -8.89
N VAL A 104 5.71 13.05 -8.96
CA VAL A 104 4.73 12.31 -8.15
C VAL A 104 4.57 10.90 -8.70
N HIS A 105 4.72 9.92 -7.84
CA HIS A 105 4.57 8.50 -8.18
C HIS A 105 4.15 7.67 -6.96
N GLU A 106 3.84 6.41 -7.22
CA GLU A 106 3.49 5.42 -6.20
C GLU A 106 3.89 4.02 -6.66
N GLY A 107 4.58 3.28 -5.81
CA GLY A 107 4.80 1.84 -5.95
C GLY A 107 3.65 1.05 -5.32
N ILE A 108 3.10 0.08 -6.06
CA ILE A 108 1.98 -0.75 -5.64
C ILE A 108 2.35 -2.21 -5.89
N ASN A 109 2.11 -3.10 -4.92
CA ASN A 109 2.21 -4.53 -5.14
C ASN A 109 0.84 -5.12 -5.50
N ARG A 110 0.63 -5.42 -6.78
CA ARG A 110 -0.57 -6.08 -7.32
C ARG A 110 -0.35 -7.59 -7.54
N GLY A 111 0.80 -8.11 -7.11
CA GLY A 111 1.18 -9.52 -7.25
C GLY A 111 0.69 -10.39 -6.11
N THR A 112 1.20 -11.63 -6.07
CA THR A 112 0.82 -12.67 -5.10
C THR A 112 1.92 -12.97 -4.09
N GLU A 113 3.06 -12.27 -4.18
CA GLU A 113 4.19 -12.37 -3.27
C GLU A 113 4.72 -10.97 -2.92
N PRO A 114 5.48 -10.78 -1.82
CA PRO A 114 6.08 -9.51 -1.50
C PRO A 114 6.97 -8.99 -2.63
N ALA A 115 6.84 -7.71 -2.98
CA ALA A 115 7.73 -7.04 -3.92
C ALA A 115 8.91 -6.44 -3.15
N VAL A 116 10.13 -6.83 -3.52
CA VAL A 116 11.38 -6.36 -2.90
C VAL A 116 12.24 -5.68 -3.96
N GLY A 117 12.66 -4.46 -3.67
CA GLY A 117 13.58 -3.71 -4.54
C GLY A 117 14.66 -3.01 -3.74
N ILE A 118 15.76 -2.71 -4.41
CA ILE A 118 16.84 -1.84 -3.90
C ILE A 118 16.73 -0.51 -4.63
N ALA A 119 16.49 0.55 -3.88
CA ALA A 119 16.43 1.92 -4.36
C ALA A 119 17.73 2.66 -4.03
N ALA A 120 18.41 3.20 -5.05
CA ALA A 120 19.59 4.04 -4.92
C ALA A 120 19.19 5.49 -5.20
N PHE A 121 19.35 6.36 -4.22
CA PHE A 121 19.00 7.77 -4.26
C PHE A 121 20.25 8.66 -4.34
N VAL A 122 20.10 9.79 -5.00
CA VAL A 122 21.01 10.94 -4.86
C VAL A 122 20.15 12.15 -4.52
N THR A 123 20.23 12.62 -3.28
CA THR A 123 19.38 13.70 -2.77
C THR A 123 20.19 14.84 -2.17
N PRO A 124 19.69 16.07 -2.13
CA PRO A 124 20.33 17.14 -1.38
C PRO A 124 20.53 16.75 0.08
N LYS A 125 21.71 17.07 0.63
CA LYS A 125 22.06 16.73 2.02
C LYS A 125 21.10 17.42 2.99
N GLY A 126 20.60 16.64 3.95
CA GLY A 126 19.72 17.12 5.01
C GLY A 126 18.23 17.13 4.63
N GLU A 127 17.87 16.81 3.39
CA GLU A 127 16.47 16.66 3.01
C GLU A 127 15.93 15.24 3.28
N ALA A 128 14.65 15.15 3.63
CA ALA A 128 13.98 13.87 3.78
C ALA A 128 13.88 13.13 2.44
N LEU A 129 14.16 11.82 2.42
CA LEU A 129 14.13 11.02 1.20
C LEU A 129 12.76 10.99 0.52
N THR A 130 11.69 11.13 1.28
CA THR A 130 10.31 10.99 0.77
C THR A 130 9.43 12.09 1.34
N LYS A 131 8.60 12.70 0.47
CA LYS A 131 7.56 13.67 0.81
C LYS A 131 6.22 13.16 0.29
N GLN A 132 5.29 12.88 1.19
CA GLN A 132 3.91 12.46 0.85
C GLN A 132 3.14 13.61 0.19
N GLN A 133 2.21 13.25 -0.72
CA GLN A 133 1.36 14.17 -1.48
C GLN A 133 -0.10 14.05 -1.04
#